data_012862a06247b52068479f5a3c54cad3
#
_entry.id   012862a06247b52068479f5a3c54cad3
#
_cell.length_a   1.000
_cell.length_b   1.000
_cell.length_c   1.000
_cell.angle_alpha   90.00
_cell.angle_beta   90.00
_cell.angle_gamma   90.00
#
_symmetry.space_group_name_H-M   'P 1'
#
loop_
_entity.id
_entity.type
_entity.pdbx_description
1 polymer ?
#
loop_
_entity_poly.entity_id
_entity_poly.type
_entity_poly.pdbx_seq_one_letter_code
_entity_poly.pdbx_strand_id
1 'polypeptide(L)'
;MIKIITANLNGIRSAQRKDFFTWFAAQNADFLCVQELKAQEADMTPEMLAPSGYQGHYHYAQKKGYSGVGLYTRHAPQSVRKGFGHAEFDDEGRYVELRFARLIIVSVYVPSGSSSEERQAAKFRFLDVFLPHLLRLREEAEQSGCELVVCGDINIAHQEIDLKNWRGN
;
A
#
# COMPACT_ATOMS: atom_id res chain seq x y z
N MET A 1 -11.18 -19.87 0.08
CA MET A 1 -11.50 -18.45 -0.21
C MET A 1 -10.36 -17.60 0.36
N ILE A 2 -9.74 -16.73 -0.42
CA ILE A 2 -8.68 -15.82 0.04
C ILE A 2 -9.33 -14.57 0.64
N LYS A 3 -8.89 -14.16 1.83
CA LYS A 3 -9.34 -12.94 2.52
C LYS A 3 -8.23 -11.88 2.48
N ILE A 4 -8.50 -10.76 1.85
CA ILE A 4 -7.59 -9.62 1.73
C ILE A 4 -8.21 -8.42 2.44
N ILE A 5 -7.41 -7.72 3.24
CA ILE A 5 -7.80 -6.47 3.92
C ILE A 5 -6.88 -5.36 3.42
N THR A 6 -7.42 -4.16 3.25
CA THR A 6 -6.63 -2.95 3.04
C THR A 6 -7.00 -1.89 4.07
N ALA A 7 -6.02 -1.16 4.59
CA ALA A 7 -6.22 -0.13 5.61
C ALA A 7 -5.16 0.99 5.52
N ASN A 8 -5.60 2.23 5.39
CA ASN A 8 -4.76 3.39 5.66
C ASN A 8 -4.62 3.55 7.18
N LEU A 9 -3.39 3.45 7.71
CA LEU A 9 -3.13 3.46 9.16
C LEU A 9 -2.98 4.87 9.74
N ASN A 10 -2.71 5.85 8.89
CA ASN A 10 -2.34 7.20 9.35
C ASN A 10 -1.28 7.18 10.48
N GLY A 11 -0.28 6.32 10.31
CA GLY A 11 0.80 6.08 11.26
C GLY A 11 0.69 4.76 12.01
N ILE A 12 1.58 3.81 11.69
CA ILE A 12 1.57 2.44 12.26
C ILE A 12 1.74 2.43 13.77
N ARG A 13 2.55 3.34 14.35
CA ARG A 13 2.72 3.48 15.80
C ARG A 13 1.43 3.92 16.49
N SER A 14 0.64 4.77 15.85
CA SER A 14 -0.67 5.18 16.35
C SER A 14 -1.69 4.05 16.24
N ALA A 15 -1.66 3.29 15.15
CA ALA A 15 -2.51 2.14 14.95
C ALA A 15 -2.23 1.05 16.00
N GLN A 16 -0.96 0.74 16.29
CA GLN A 16 -0.58 -0.21 17.35
C GLN A 16 -1.16 0.21 18.71
N ARG A 17 -1.04 1.48 19.12
CA ARG A 17 -1.60 1.97 20.38
C ARG A 17 -3.13 1.89 20.47
N LYS A 18 -3.81 1.65 19.36
CA LYS A 18 -5.27 1.45 19.26
C LYS A 18 -5.64 0.00 19.03
N ASP A 19 -4.77 -0.93 19.43
CA ASP A 19 -4.97 -2.38 19.33
C ASP A 19 -5.25 -2.90 17.90
N PHE A 20 -4.75 -2.19 16.87
CA PHE A 20 -4.96 -2.57 15.48
C PHE A 20 -4.47 -4.00 15.17
N PHE A 21 -3.30 -4.40 15.70
CA PHE A 21 -2.77 -5.74 15.44
C PHE A 21 -3.54 -6.85 16.15
N THR A 22 -4.11 -6.59 17.33
CA THR A 22 -5.04 -7.48 18.01
C THR A 22 -6.30 -7.69 17.17
N TRP A 23 -6.87 -6.59 16.68
CA TRP A 23 -8.00 -6.64 15.74
C TRP A 23 -7.64 -7.41 14.47
N PHE A 24 -6.49 -7.11 13.85
CA PHE A 24 -6.05 -7.78 12.64
C PHE A 24 -5.88 -9.29 12.81
N ALA A 25 -5.27 -9.73 13.91
CA ALA A 25 -5.13 -11.16 14.23
C ALA A 25 -6.48 -11.86 14.27
N ALA A 26 -7.51 -11.22 14.85
CA ALA A 26 -8.88 -11.77 14.93
C ALA A 26 -9.56 -11.86 13.56
N GLN A 27 -9.11 -11.11 12.54
CA GLN A 27 -9.68 -11.17 11.20
C GLN A 27 -9.36 -12.45 10.46
N ASN A 28 -8.31 -13.15 10.82
CA ASN A 28 -7.83 -14.38 10.16
C ASN A 28 -7.68 -14.19 8.63
N ALA A 29 -7.17 -13.04 8.20
CA ALA A 29 -6.97 -12.72 6.79
C ALA A 29 -5.72 -13.41 6.23
N ASP A 30 -5.68 -13.66 4.93
CA ASP A 30 -4.48 -14.14 4.24
C ASP A 30 -3.49 -13.00 3.99
N PHE A 31 -4.02 -11.81 3.68
CA PHE A 31 -3.25 -10.62 3.37
C PHE A 31 -3.82 -9.37 4.05
N LEU A 32 -2.90 -8.47 4.43
CA LEU A 32 -3.24 -7.10 4.85
C LEU A 32 -2.32 -6.12 4.13
N CYS A 33 -2.92 -5.27 3.31
CA CYS A 33 -2.24 -4.14 2.64
C CYS A 33 -2.41 -2.89 3.51
N VAL A 34 -1.30 -2.23 3.88
CA VAL A 34 -1.35 -1.04 4.73
C VAL A 34 -0.69 0.16 4.06
N GLN A 35 -1.26 1.33 4.29
CA GLN A 35 -0.77 2.60 3.76
C GLN A 35 -0.53 3.59 4.91
N GLU A 36 0.27 4.60 4.64
CA GLU A 36 0.68 5.62 5.59
C GLU A 36 1.32 5.05 6.87
N LEU A 37 2.38 4.26 6.71
CA LEU A 37 3.17 3.77 7.85
C LEU A 37 3.69 4.91 8.71
N LYS A 38 4.17 6.00 8.10
CA LYS A 38 4.75 7.18 8.75
C LYS A 38 5.83 6.79 9.78
N ALA A 39 6.61 5.77 9.44
CA ALA A 39 7.65 5.18 10.27
C ALA A 39 8.84 4.75 9.41
N GLN A 40 10.00 4.64 10.04
CA GLN A 40 11.20 4.03 9.47
C GLN A 40 11.37 2.63 10.06
N GLU A 41 12.26 1.81 9.50
CA GLU A 41 12.51 0.47 10.01
C GLU A 41 12.88 0.46 11.50
N ALA A 42 13.71 1.43 11.93
CA ALA A 42 14.11 1.58 13.33
C ALA A 42 12.96 1.95 14.29
N ASP A 43 11.84 2.43 13.76
CA ASP A 43 10.64 2.75 14.56
C ASP A 43 9.70 1.55 14.76
N MET A 44 9.99 0.42 14.08
CA MET A 44 9.10 -0.75 14.03
C MET A 44 9.37 -1.67 15.23
N THR A 45 8.32 -2.01 15.96
CA THR A 45 8.38 -3.05 17.00
C THR A 45 8.31 -4.45 16.38
N PRO A 46 8.75 -5.51 17.08
CA PRO A 46 8.57 -6.88 16.60
C PRO A 46 7.13 -7.24 16.21
N GLU A 47 6.14 -6.75 16.96
CA GLU A 47 4.73 -6.94 16.65
C GLU A 47 4.31 -6.21 15.35
N MET A 48 4.83 -5.00 15.11
CA MET A 48 4.58 -4.31 13.83
C MET A 48 5.24 -5.04 12.67
N LEU A 49 6.45 -5.57 12.86
CA LEU A 49 7.20 -6.25 11.80
C LEU A 49 6.60 -7.60 11.43
N ALA A 50 6.15 -8.36 12.40
CA ALA A 50 5.67 -9.71 12.21
C ALA A 50 4.57 -10.04 13.23
N PRO A 51 3.36 -9.46 13.08
CA PRO A 51 2.25 -9.82 13.95
C PRO A 51 1.93 -11.30 13.78
N SER A 52 1.48 -11.92 14.86
CA SER A 52 1.27 -13.35 15.06
C SER A 52 0.98 -14.18 13.79
N GLY A 53 1.98 -14.91 13.30
CA GLY A 53 1.86 -15.80 12.13
C GLY A 53 1.95 -15.11 10.76
N TYR A 54 2.25 -13.80 10.73
CA TYR A 54 2.43 -13.06 9.48
C TYR A 54 3.89 -12.64 9.27
N GLN A 55 4.26 -12.49 8.00
CA GLN A 55 5.48 -11.83 7.56
C GLN A 55 5.10 -10.45 6.99
N GLY A 56 5.84 -9.41 7.37
CA GLY A 56 5.64 -8.06 6.87
C GLY A 56 6.69 -7.69 5.81
N HIS A 57 6.25 -7.04 4.75
CA HIS A 57 7.09 -6.49 3.69
C HIS A 57 6.77 -5.00 3.54
N TYR A 58 7.79 -4.13 3.66
CA TYR A 58 7.58 -2.69 3.77
C TYR A 58 8.42 -1.92 2.76
N HIS A 59 7.88 -0.82 2.29
CA HIS A 59 8.57 0.21 1.57
C HIS A 59 8.43 1.52 2.34
N TYR A 60 9.49 1.92 3.03
CA TYR A 60 9.53 3.13 3.82
C TYR A 60 9.89 4.32 2.94
N ALA A 61 9.33 5.50 3.22
CA ALA A 61 9.78 6.73 2.60
C ALA A 61 11.16 7.12 3.13
N GLN A 62 11.98 7.78 2.32
CA GLN A 62 13.24 8.37 2.80
C GLN A 62 12.97 9.48 3.83
N LYS A 63 11.91 10.26 3.62
CA LYS A 63 11.49 11.31 4.56
C LYS A 63 10.85 10.67 5.80
N LYS A 64 11.41 10.95 6.98
CA LYS A 64 10.90 10.46 8.26
C LYS A 64 9.48 10.93 8.54
N GLY A 65 8.65 10.03 9.06
CA GLY A 65 7.26 10.33 9.46
C GLY A 65 6.30 10.60 8.31
N TYR A 66 6.65 10.18 7.09
CA TYR A 66 5.90 10.44 5.88
C TYR A 66 5.60 9.15 5.12
N SER A 67 4.43 9.05 4.46
CA SER A 67 4.06 7.97 3.56
C SER A 67 4.40 6.54 4.07
N GLY A 68 4.93 5.69 3.21
CA GLY A 68 5.27 4.30 3.50
C GLY A 68 4.08 3.37 3.35
N VAL A 69 4.33 2.21 2.71
CA VAL A 69 3.34 1.14 2.57
C VAL A 69 3.90 -0.19 3.07
N GLY A 70 3.01 -1.09 3.43
CA GLY A 70 3.37 -2.44 3.83
C GLY A 70 2.37 -3.47 3.34
N LEU A 71 2.79 -4.71 3.33
CA LEU A 71 1.97 -5.86 3.02
C LEU A 71 2.32 -7.01 3.96
N TYR A 72 1.36 -7.49 4.70
CA TYR A 72 1.49 -8.66 5.57
C TYR A 72 0.88 -9.88 4.90
N THR A 73 1.51 -11.02 5.06
CA THR A 73 1.06 -12.29 4.51
C THR A 73 1.42 -13.47 5.41
N ARG A 74 0.60 -14.53 5.39
CA ARG A 74 0.90 -15.83 5.99
C ARG A 74 1.60 -16.78 5.03
N HIS A 75 1.66 -16.41 3.76
CA HIS A 75 2.20 -17.23 2.70
C HIS A 75 3.58 -16.73 2.28
N ALA A 76 4.51 -17.64 2.00
CA ALA A 76 5.82 -17.26 1.50
C ALA A 76 5.71 -16.78 0.04
N PRO A 77 6.04 -15.51 -0.27
CA PRO A 77 6.03 -15.03 -1.65
C PRO A 77 7.22 -15.59 -2.43
N GLN A 78 7.03 -15.80 -3.73
CA GLN A 78 8.11 -16.16 -4.67
C GLN A 78 9.03 -14.97 -4.92
N SER A 79 8.48 -13.75 -4.94
CA SER A 79 9.27 -12.52 -5.04
C SER A 79 8.58 -11.35 -4.35
N VAL A 80 9.41 -10.39 -3.93
CA VAL A 80 9.02 -9.14 -3.30
C VAL A 80 9.61 -7.99 -4.11
N ARG A 81 8.80 -7.03 -4.51
CA ARG A 81 9.24 -5.81 -5.17
C ARG A 81 8.83 -4.60 -4.35
N LYS A 82 9.78 -3.69 -4.10
CA LYS A 82 9.56 -2.40 -3.46
C LYS A 82 9.78 -1.32 -4.51
N GLY A 83 8.80 -0.43 -4.66
CA GLY A 83 8.80 0.54 -5.74
C GLY A 83 8.45 -0.06 -7.11
N PHE A 84 8.20 0.81 -8.06
CA PHE A 84 7.87 0.42 -9.43
C PHE A 84 8.84 0.98 -10.48
N GLY A 85 9.99 1.50 -10.04
CA GLY A 85 11.09 1.95 -10.89
C GLY A 85 11.05 3.43 -11.25
N HIS A 86 10.38 4.26 -10.44
CA HIS A 86 10.37 5.72 -10.61
C HIS A 86 10.89 6.39 -9.33
N ALA A 87 12.10 6.95 -9.39
CA ALA A 87 12.84 7.42 -8.23
C ALA A 87 12.05 8.39 -7.33
N GLU A 88 11.35 9.39 -7.90
CA GLU A 88 10.54 10.35 -7.14
C GLU A 88 9.54 9.65 -6.20
N PHE A 89 8.90 8.59 -6.66
CA PHE A 89 7.84 7.89 -5.92
C PHE A 89 8.36 6.69 -5.13
N ASP A 90 9.43 6.07 -5.60
CA ASP A 90 10.11 5.02 -4.86
C ASP A 90 10.74 5.58 -3.58
N ASP A 91 11.31 6.81 -3.62
CA ASP A 91 11.80 7.54 -2.46
C ASP A 91 10.69 7.89 -1.44
N GLU A 92 9.45 7.95 -1.87
CA GLU A 92 8.29 8.18 -1.00
C GLU A 92 7.69 6.88 -0.41
N GLY A 93 8.20 5.69 -0.80
CA GLY A 93 7.76 4.42 -0.22
C GLY A 93 6.29 4.10 -0.50
N ARG A 94 5.86 4.15 -1.77
CA ARG A 94 4.43 4.11 -2.14
C ARG A 94 3.94 2.79 -2.71
N TYR A 95 4.82 1.79 -2.86
CA TYR A 95 4.47 0.57 -3.59
C TYR A 95 5.20 -0.65 -3.03
N VAL A 96 4.44 -1.72 -2.71
CA VAL A 96 4.95 -3.06 -2.44
C VAL A 96 4.15 -4.07 -3.23
N GLU A 97 4.83 -4.97 -3.92
CA GLU A 97 4.27 -6.07 -4.70
C GLU A 97 4.80 -7.40 -4.19
N LEU A 98 3.91 -8.35 -3.96
CA LEU A 98 4.24 -9.74 -3.68
C LEU A 98 3.71 -10.63 -4.79
N ARG A 99 4.55 -11.56 -5.25
CA ARG A 99 4.17 -12.56 -6.26
C ARG A 99 4.13 -13.95 -5.66
N PHE A 100 3.09 -14.66 -5.99
CA PHE A 100 2.85 -16.06 -5.66
C PHE A 100 2.61 -16.85 -6.95
N ALA A 101 2.47 -18.19 -6.85
CA ALA A 101 2.30 -19.04 -8.03
C ALA A 101 1.10 -18.65 -8.94
N ARG A 102 0.03 -18.09 -8.36
CA ARG A 102 -1.20 -17.75 -9.10
C ARG A 102 -1.80 -16.39 -8.66
N LEU A 103 -1.07 -15.60 -7.90
CA LEU A 103 -1.55 -14.33 -7.37
C LEU A 103 -0.42 -13.29 -7.36
N ILE A 104 -0.71 -12.11 -7.87
CA ILE A 104 0.09 -10.91 -7.67
C ILE A 104 -0.74 -9.98 -6.81
N ILE A 105 -0.19 -9.53 -5.68
CA ILE A 105 -0.88 -8.60 -4.78
C ILE A 105 -0.02 -7.36 -4.57
N VAL A 106 -0.65 -6.19 -4.66
CA VAL A 106 0.00 -4.88 -4.55
C VAL A 106 -0.64 -4.08 -3.44
N SER A 107 0.19 -3.47 -2.59
CA SER A 107 -0.20 -2.38 -1.69
C SER A 107 0.35 -1.07 -2.24
N VAL A 108 -0.53 -0.10 -2.52
CA VAL A 108 -0.16 1.19 -3.10
C VAL A 108 -0.75 2.36 -2.32
N TYR A 109 -0.01 3.46 -2.26
CA TYR A 109 -0.47 4.74 -1.71
C TYR A 109 -0.27 5.85 -2.73
N VAL A 110 -1.35 6.23 -3.42
CA VAL A 110 -1.34 7.30 -4.42
C VAL A 110 -1.18 8.65 -3.73
N PRO A 111 -0.37 9.59 -4.25
CA PRO A 111 -0.23 10.91 -3.65
C PRO A 111 -1.58 11.62 -3.50
N SER A 112 -1.79 12.23 -2.32
CA SER A 112 -2.90 13.16 -2.11
C SER A 112 -2.57 14.50 -2.77
N GLY A 113 -3.42 15.01 -3.63
CA GLY A 113 -3.22 16.30 -4.32
C GLY A 113 -3.72 17.52 -3.54
N SER A 114 -4.37 17.32 -2.38
CA SER A 114 -5.22 18.33 -1.73
C SER A 114 -4.48 19.43 -0.96
N SER A 115 -3.16 19.31 -0.71
CA SER A 115 -2.44 20.21 0.18
C SER A 115 -1.76 21.41 -0.50
N SER A 116 -1.51 21.34 -1.80
CA SER A 116 -0.93 22.42 -2.60
C SER A 116 -0.98 22.08 -4.10
N GLU A 117 -0.81 23.10 -4.96
CA GLU A 117 -0.69 22.91 -6.42
C GLU A 117 0.48 22.00 -6.78
N GLU A 118 1.61 22.10 -6.07
CA GLU A 118 2.77 21.24 -6.27
C GLU A 118 2.42 19.77 -5.97
N ARG A 119 1.68 19.50 -4.90
CA ARG A 119 1.23 18.14 -4.55
C ARG A 119 0.21 17.62 -5.55
N GLN A 120 -0.63 18.47 -6.08
CA GLN A 120 -1.55 18.10 -7.17
C GLN A 120 -0.78 17.75 -8.44
N ALA A 121 0.24 18.53 -8.81
CA ALA A 121 1.11 18.22 -9.93
C ALA A 121 1.88 16.90 -9.73
N ALA A 122 2.39 16.65 -8.51
CA ALA A 122 3.03 15.37 -8.17
C ALA A 122 2.06 14.19 -8.32
N LYS A 123 0.79 14.34 -7.93
CA LYS A 123 -0.24 13.32 -8.14
C LYS A 123 -0.44 13.01 -9.61
N PHE A 124 -0.53 14.01 -10.48
CA PHE A 124 -0.66 13.78 -11.93
C PHE A 124 0.57 13.07 -12.49
N ARG A 125 1.79 13.51 -12.14
CA ARG A 125 3.02 12.80 -12.54
C ARG A 125 3.03 11.34 -12.08
N PHE A 126 2.55 11.08 -10.85
CA PHE A 126 2.41 9.70 -10.37
C PHE A 126 1.48 8.89 -11.27
N LEU A 127 0.30 9.41 -11.60
CA LEU A 127 -0.68 8.72 -12.44
C LEU A 127 -0.14 8.45 -13.85
N ASP A 128 0.59 9.41 -14.43
CA ASP A 128 1.19 9.28 -15.76
C ASP A 128 2.19 8.11 -15.86
N VAL A 129 2.90 7.80 -14.77
CA VAL A 129 3.88 6.70 -14.75
C VAL A 129 3.30 5.42 -14.16
N PHE A 130 2.34 5.52 -13.25
CA PHE A 130 1.74 4.38 -12.58
C PHE A 130 0.74 3.63 -13.46
N LEU A 131 -0.07 4.34 -14.27
CA LEU A 131 -1.02 3.69 -15.17
C LEU A 131 -0.33 2.77 -16.19
N PRO A 132 0.72 3.20 -16.92
CA PRO A 132 1.47 2.28 -17.78
C PRO A 132 2.09 1.10 -17.03
N HIS A 133 2.54 1.30 -15.78
CA HIS A 133 3.03 0.22 -14.94
C HIS A 133 1.93 -0.81 -14.63
N LEU A 134 0.74 -0.34 -14.24
CA LEU A 134 -0.41 -1.22 -13.97
C LEU A 134 -0.86 -2.01 -15.20
N LEU A 135 -0.88 -1.37 -16.38
CA LEU A 135 -1.24 -2.05 -17.62
C LEU A 135 -0.26 -3.17 -17.95
N ARG A 136 1.05 -2.93 -17.84
CA ARG A 136 2.06 -3.99 -18.01
C ARG A 136 1.91 -5.10 -16.98
N LEU A 137 1.67 -4.74 -15.71
CA LEU A 137 1.49 -5.74 -14.65
C LEU A 137 0.25 -6.62 -14.89
N ARG A 138 -0.82 -6.04 -15.42
CA ARG A 138 -2.01 -6.78 -15.82
C ARG A 138 -1.70 -7.76 -16.96
N GLU A 139 -1.01 -7.30 -18.01
CA GLU A 139 -0.60 -8.15 -19.12
C GLU A 139 0.30 -9.30 -18.67
N GLU A 140 1.27 -9.03 -17.77
CA GLU A 140 2.12 -10.07 -17.16
C GLU A 140 1.30 -11.10 -16.37
N ALA A 141 0.31 -10.64 -15.59
CA ALA A 141 -0.58 -11.50 -14.82
C ALA A 141 -1.41 -12.41 -15.75
N GLU A 142 -2.03 -11.82 -16.79
CA GLU A 142 -2.80 -12.56 -17.80
C GLU A 142 -1.94 -13.63 -18.50
N GLN A 143 -0.73 -13.29 -18.95
CA GLN A 143 0.18 -14.20 -19.63
C GLN A 143 0.67 -15.33 -18.72
N SER A 144 0.84 -15.07 -17.43
CA SER A 144 1.29 -16.07 -16.44
C SER A 144 0.15 -16.88 -15.80
N GLY A 145 -1.11 -16.56 -16.12
CA GLY A 145 -2.29 -17.19 -15.51
C GLY A 145 -2.44 -16.84 -14.03
N CYS A 146 -1.96 -15.65 -13.61
CA CYS A 146 -2.07 -15.13 -12.27
C CYS A 146 -3.27 -14.19 -12.14
N GLU A 147 -3.91 -14.21 -10.99
CA GLU A 147 -4.83 -13.15 -10.58
C GLU A 147 -4.02 -11.92 -10.10
N LEU A 148 -4.47 -10.72 -10.45
CA LEU A 148 -3.88 -9.46 -10.00
C LEU A 148 -4.85 -8.75 -9.06
N VAL A 149 -4.38 -8.46 -7.83
CA VAL A 149 -5.13 -7.66 -6.85
C VAL A 149 -4.31 -6.43 -6.47
N VAL A 150 -4.85 -5.26 -6.72
CA VAL A 150 -4.26 -3.98 -6.33
C VAL A 150 -5.12 -3.36 -5.24
N CYS A 151 -4.54 -3.22 -4.06
CA CYS A 151 -5.19 -2.62 -2.89
C CYS A 151 -4.48 -1.34 -2.50
N GLY A 152 -5.21 -0.38 -1.95
CA GLY A 152 -4.57 0.80 -1.40
C GLY A 152 -5.46 2.00 -1.22
N ASP A 153 -4.83 3.09 -0.85
CA ASP A 153 -5.44 4.40 -0.80
C ASP A 153 -5.17 5.12 -2.14
N ILE A 154 -6.19 5.19 -2.96
CA ILE A 154 -6.08 5.73 -4.33
C ILE A 154 -6.13 7.26 -4.33
N ASN A 155 -6.63 7.88 -3.26
CA ASN A 155 -6.75 9.35 -3.14
C ASN A 155 -7.48 10.02 -4.34
N ILE A 156 -8.39 9.29 -4.97
CA ILE A 156 -9.23 9.77 -6.09
C ILE A 156 -10.68 9.46 -5.75
N ALA A 157 -11.51 10.49 -5.70
CA ALA A 157 -12.94 10.32 -5.62
C ALA A 157 -13.49 9.96 -7.01
N HIS A 158 -14.27 8.90 -7.11
CA HIS A 158 -14.93 8.49 -8.34
C HIS A 158 -16.24 9.26 -8.55
N GLN A 159 -16.98 9.51 -7.45
CA GLN A 159 -18.27 10.20 -7.46
C GLN A 159 -18.35 11.23 -6.31
N GLU A 160 -19.34 12.11 -6.40
CA GLU A 160 -19.60 13.14 -5.37
C GLU A 160 -19.82 12.53 -3.97
N ILE A 161 -20.44 11.36 -3.89
CA ILE A 161 -20.71 10.65 -2.63
C ILE A 161 -19.43 10.22 -1.91
N ASP A 162 -18.31 10.10 -2.62
CA ASP A 162 -17.02 9.71 -2.05
C ASP A 162 -16.35 10.86 -1.28
N LEU A 163 -16.90 12.07 -1.36
CA LEU A 163 -16.37 13.27 -0.71
C LEU A 163 -17.35 13.85 0.31
N LYS A 164 -16.90 13.96 1.55
CA LYS A 164 -17.73 14.53 2.64
C LYS A 164 -18.21 15.96 2.37
N ASN A 165 -17.43 16.77 1.67
CA ASN A 165 -17.71 18.18 1.38
C ASN A 165 -17.56 18.48 -0.11
N TRP A 166 -18.20 17.70 -0.97
CA TRP A 166 -18.12 17.84 -2.42
C TRP A 166 -18.25 19.29 -2.94
N ARG A 167 -19.19 20.06 -2.39
CA ARG A 167 -19.46 21.46 -2.81
C ARG A 167 -18.42 22.47 -2.33
N GLY A 168 -17.51 22.07 -1.46
CA GLY A 168 -16.49 22.95 -0.87
C GLY A 168 -15.06 22.62 -1.30
N ASN A 169 -14.89 21.66 -2.20
CA ASN A 169 -13.60 21.23 -2.76
C ASN A 169 -13.43 21.75 -4.17
#